data_fda1281b772c6101cbf2dea7124ba0ef
#
_entry.id   fda1281b772c6101cbf2dea7124ba0ef
#
_cell.length_a   1.000
_cell.length_b   1.000
_cell.length_c   1.000
_cell.angle_alpha   90.00
_cell.angle_beta   90.00
_cell.angle_gamma   90.00
#
_symmetry.space_group_name_H-M   'P 1'
#
loop_
_entity.id
_entity.type
_entity.pdbx_description
1 polymer ?
#
loop_
_entity_poly.entity_id
_entity_poly.type
_entity_poly.pdbx_seq_one_letter_code
_entity_poly.pdbx_strand_id
1 'polypeptide(L)'
;IDFTGAGNFWNNEGQVSTFMNGLHGHLRGDYSSPFFLGEVRGGTLIDGTSSLGTSVDYSVQITQAMTADVPGVTNWNGYYSKILQVNHFLEEVTKGCNFLSADKKNAYFAQAHALRAYYYFMLYKTFGAVPLETEVSVMSGNIDIVSMLKPRNSAAEVMQFLKDEINA
;
A
#
# COMPACT_ATOMS: atom_id res chain seq x y z
N ILE A 1 13.58 5.18 -27.75
CA ILE A 1 12.96 5.02 -26.42
C ILE A 1 14.13 5.03 -25.46
N ASP A 2 14.38 6.19 -24.84
CA ASP A 2 15.38 6.29 -23.79
C ASP A 2 14.88 5.49 -22.59
N PHE A 3 15.48 4.33 -22.40
CA PHE A 3 15.27 3.54 -21.20
C PHE A 3 16.02 4.25 -20.08
N THR A 4 15.31 4.99 -19.24
CA THR A 4 15.89 5.52 -18.01
C THR A 4 16.17 4.34 -17.10
N GLY A 5 17.39 3.80 -17.17
CA GLY A 5 17.85 2.80 -16.22
C GLY A 5 17.81 3.36 -14.80
N ALA A 6 17.71 2.50 -13.79
CA ALA A 6 17.61 2.89 -12.38
C ALA A 6 18.71 3.91 -11.94
N GLY A 7 19.88 3.89 -12.58
CA GLY A 7 20.96 4.84 -12.33
C GLY A 7 20.76 6.25 -12.89
N ASN A 8 19.76 6.47 -13.75
CA ASN A 8 19.49 7.76 -14.40
C ASN A 8 18.17 8.41 -13.94
N PHE A 9 17.51 7.82 -12.99
CA PHE A 9 16.35 8.38 -12.32
C PHE A 9 16.81 9.06 -11.00
N TRP A 10 16.02 9.92 -10.43
CA TRP A 10 16.30 10.67 -9.20
C TRP A 10 17.32 11.81 -9.33
N ASN A 11 17.46 12.39 -10.53
CA ASN A 11 18.45 13.44 -10.82
C ASN A 11 17.88 14.87 -10.77
N ASN A 12 16.56 15.02 -10.69
CA ASN A 12 15.89 16.32 -10.60
C ASN A 12 14.52 16.20 -9.93
N GLU A 13 14.01 17.34 -9.47
CA GLU A 13 12.72 17.41 -8.78
C GLU A 13 11.54 16.94 -9.63
N GLY A 14 11.57 17.13 -10.95
CA GLY A 14 10.51 16.67 -11.84
C GLY A 14 10.36 15.15 -11.82
N GLN A 15 11.47 14.41 -11.71
CA GLN A 15 11.44 12.95 -11.58
C GLN A 15 10.90 12.51 -10.21
N VAL A 16 11.28 13.18 -9.14
CA VAL A 16 10.76 12.92 -7.78
C VAL A 16 9.25 13.16 -7.75
N SER A 17 8.80 14.29 -8.30
CA SER A 17 7.37 14.64 -8.41
C SER A 17 6.61 13.63 -9.27
N THR A 18 7.19 13.19 -10.38
CA THR A 18 6.56 12.18 -11.26
C THR A 18 6.36 10.86 -10.53
N PHE A 19 7.37 10.41 -9.77
CA PHE A 19 7.24 9.19 -9.00
C PHE A 19 6.17 9.33 -7.90
N MET A 20 6.17 10.43 -7.16
CA MET A 20 5.16 10.71 -6.14
C MET A 20 3.74 10.76 -6.75
N ASN A 21 3.57 11.37 -7.93
CA ASN A 21 2.30 11.35 -8.64
C ASN A 21 1.86 9.93 -9.02
N GLY A 22 2.81 9.05 -9.35
CA GLY A 22 2.56 7.63 -9.56
C GLY A 22 2.05 6.94 -8.30
N LEU A 23 2.66 7.22 -7.15
CA LEU A 23 2.19 6.70 -5.85
C LEU A 23 0.77 7.17 -5.53
N HIS A 24 0.45 8.45 -5.74
CA HIS A 24 -0.92 8.96 -5.61
C HIS A 24 -1.88 8.35 -6.62
N GLY A 25 -1.39 7.99 -7.81
CA GLY A 25 -2.17 7.29 -8.84
C GLY A 25 -2.74 5.96 -8.35
N HIS A 26 -2.02 5.27 -7.47
CA HIS A 26 -2.51 4.03 -6.86
C HIS A 26 -3.75 4.24 -6.01
N LEU A 27 -3.86 5.35 -5.27
CA LEU A 27 -5.07 5.67 -4.49
C LEU A 27 -6.30 5.79 -5.38
N ARG A 28 -6.16 6.38 -6.56
CA ARG A 28 -7.26 6.50 -7.52
C ARG A 28 -7.71 5.13 -8.05
N GLY A 29 -6.76 4.20 -8.25
CA GLY A 29 -7.07 2.85 -8.69
C GLY A 29 -7.73 2.01 -7.59
N ASP A 30 -7.49 2.34 -6.33
CA ASP A 30 -7.95 1.54 -5.18
C ASP A 30 -9.30 1.95 -4.61
N TYR A 31 -9.98 2.94 -5.15
CA TYR A 31 -11.22 3.47 -4.55
C TYR A 31 -12.31 2.38 -4.37
N SER A 32 -12.33 1.37 -5.23
CA SER A 32 -13.31 0.29 -5.14
C SER A 32 -13.12 -0.60 -3.92
N SER A 33 -11.88 -0.86 -3.51
CA SER A 33 -11.62 -1.72 -2.34
C SER A 33 -12.20 -1.17 -1.03
N PRO A 34 -11.97 0.10 -0.66
CA PRO A 34 -12.64 0.71 0.49
C PRO A 34 -14.16 0.67 0.40
N PHE A 35 -14.73 0.86 -0.79
CA PHE A 35 -16.18 0.81 -1.00
C PHE A 35 -16.72 -0.59 -0.73
N PHE A 36 -16.15 -1.63 -1.34
CA PHE A 36 -16.63 -3.00 -1.14
C PHE A 36 -16.38 -3.50 0.29
N LEU A 37 -15.23 -3.20 0.88
CA LEU A 37 -14.89 -3.63 2.24
C LEU A 37 -15.59 -2.81 3.33
N GLY A 38 -16.06 -1.63 3.00
CA GLY A 38 -16.80 -0.74 3.90
C GLY A 38 -18.29 -0.80 3.66
N GLU A 39 -18.76 -0.08 2.64
CA GLU A 39 -20.19 0.16 2.40
C GLU A 39 -20.96 -1.10 2.02
N VAL A 40 -20.41 -1.90 1.10
CA VAL A 40 -21.07 -3.13 0.65
C VAL A 40 -21.16 -4.14 1.80
N ARG A 41 -20.07 -4.32 2.53
CA ARG A 41 -20.01 -5.25 3.68
C ARG A 41 -20.71 -4.70 4.90
N GLY A 42 -20.91 -3.39 4.98
CA GLY A 42 -21.51 -2.72 6.15
C GLY A 42 -23.02 -2.90 6.30
N GLY A 43 -23.68 -3.62 5.37
CA GLY A 43 -25.12 -3.91 5.43
C GLY A 43 -26.03 -2.75 5.00
N THR A 44 -25.45 -1.67 4.46
CA THR A 44 -26.22 -0.54 3.89
C THR A 44 -26.68 -0.81 2.46
N LEU A 45 -26.08 -1.82 1.81
CA LEU A 45 -26.39 -2.24 0.45
C LEU A 45 -26.87 -3.68 0.47
N ILE A 46 -27.85 -3.96 -0.41
CA ILE A 46 -28.33 -5.32 -0.68
C ILE A 46 -27.93 -5.71 -2.10
N ASP A 47 -27.85 -7.02 -2.35
CA ASP A 47 -27.62 -7.53 -3.69
C ASP A 47 -28.79 -7.13 -4.60
N GLY A 48 -28.48 -6.35 -5.63
CA GLY A 48 -29.44 -6.04 -6.70
C GLY A 48 -29.36 -7.10 -7.77
N THR A 49 -30.51 -7.55 -8.23
CA THR A 49 -30.68 -8.68 -9.16
C THR A 49 -29.95 -8.58 -10.51
N SER A 50 -29.19 -7.51 -10.77
CA SER A 50 -28.66 -7.28 -12.13
C SER A 50 -27.18 -6.99 -12.28
N SER A 51 -26.42 -6.68 -11.26
CA SER A 51 -25.07 -6.19 -11.50
C SER A 51 -23.94 -6.75 -10.66
N LEU A 52 -24.22 -7.27 -9.49
CA LEU A 52 -23.22 -7.90 -8.63
C LEU A 52 -23.31 -9.44 -8.66
N GLY A 53 -24.36 -9.97 -9.24
CA GLY A 53 -24.74 -11.37 -9.16
C GLY A 53 -23.86 -12.37 -9.91
N THR A 54 -22.80 -11.94 -10.58
CA THR A 54 -21.88 -12.85 -11.27
C THR A 54 -20.51 -12.98 -10.61
N SER A 55 -20.19 -12.12 -9.65
CA SER A 55 -18.93 -12.22 -8.91
C SER A 55 -19.17 -12.86 -7.55
N VAL A 56 -18.70 -14.07 -7.39
CA VAL A 56 -18.75 -14.82 -6.13
C VAL A 56 -18.17 -14.01 -4.99
N ASP A 57 -17.10 -13.26 -5.25
CA ASP A 57 -16.41 -12.43 -4.24
C ASP A 57 -17.28 -11.32 -3.69
N TYR A 58 -18.08 -10.66 -4.54
CA TYR A 58 -18.98 -9.60 -4.09
C TYR A 58 -20.21 -10.16 -3.37
N SER A 59 -20.76 -11.26 -3.85
CA SER A 59 -21.89 -11.92 -3.21
C SER A 59 -21.57 -12.33 -1.77
N VAL A 60 -20.42 -12.95 -1.54
CA VAL A 60 -20.03 -13.37 -0.18
C VAL A 60 -19.72 -12.19 0.75
N GLN A 61 -19.30 -11.03 0.21
CA GLN A 61 -19.14 -9.82 1.00
C GLN A 61 -20.48 -9.24 1.46
N ILE A 62 -21.48 -9.23 0.58
CA ILE A 62 -22.83 -8.76 0.89
C ILE A 62 -23.51 -9.68 1.89
N THR A 63 -23.45 -10.98 1.67
CA THR A 63 -24.08 -11.99 2.53
C THR A 63 -23.29 -12.30 3.80
N GLN A 64 -22.04 -11.80 3.88
CA GLN A 64 -21.08 -12.11 4.95
C GLN A 64 -20.78 -13.61 5.12
N ALA A 65 -21.05 -14.40 4.08
CA ALA A 65 -20.87 -15.85 4.05
C ALA A 65 -19.46 -16.25 3.61
N MET A 66 -18.43 -15.53 4.07
CA MET A 66 -17.04 -15.81 3.74
C MET A 66 -16.57 -17.09 4.44
N THR A 67 -15.90 -17.94 3.68
CA THR A 67 -15.27 -19.18 4.16
C THR A 67 -13.79 -19.19 3.80
N ALA A 68 -13.03 -20.18 4.29
CA ALA A 68 -11.64 -20.37 3.89
C ALA A 68 -11.48 -20.61 2.39
N ASP A 69 -12.45 -21.26 1.77
CA ASP A 69 -12.44 -21.58 0.33
C ASP A 69 -12.97 -20.43 -0.53
N VAL A 70 -13.83 -19.59 0.05
CA VAL A 70 -14.41 -18.41 -0.61
C VAL A 70 -14.27 -17.21 0.31
N PRO A 71 -13.06 -16.67 0.47
CA PRO A 71 -12.78 -15.66 1.49
C PRO A 71 -13.20 -14.24 1.08
N GLY A 72 -13.60 -14.01 -0.16
CA GLY A 72 -14.06 -12.69 -0.65
C GLY A 72 -12.99 -11.62 -0.76
N VAL A 73 -11.98 -11.65 0.11
CA VAL A 73 -10.79 -10.79 0.06
C VAL A 73 -9.59 -11.61 0.47
N THR A 74 -8.77 -11.99 -0.49
CA THR A 74 -7.65 -12.90 -0.27
C THR A 74 -6.30 -12.27 -0.43
N ASN A 75 -6.22 -11.14 -1.11
CA ASN A 75 -4.98 -10.67 -1.67
C ASN A 75 -4.47 -9.42 -0.97
N TRP A 76 -3.51 -9.58 -0.08
CA TRP A 76 -2.75 -8.47 0.49
C TRP A 76 -1.52 -8.06 -0.36
N ASN A 77 -1.16 -8.84 -1.41
CA ASN A 77 -0.02 -8.54 -2.28
C ASN A 77 -0.11 -7.15 -2.91
N GLY A 78 -1.30 -6.72 -3.31
CA GLY A 78 -1.52 -5.42 -3.89
C GLY A 78 -1.13 -4.27 -2.96
N TYR A 79 -1.40 -4.40 -1.67
CA TYR A 79 -1.00 -3.40 -0.66
C TYR A 79 0.51 -3.43 -0.41
N TYR A 80 1.10 -4.60 -0.26
CA TYR A 80 2.56 -4.71 -0.05
C TYR A 80 3.36 -4.24 -1.25
N SER A 81 2.89 -4.48 -2.48
CA SER A 81 3.52 -3.94 -3.68
C SER A 81 3.58 -2.40 -3.67
N LYS A 82 2.54 -1.74 -3.17
CA LYS A 82 2.50 -0.28 -3.04
C LYS A 82 3.36 0.21 -1.87
N ILE A 83 3.33 -0.48 -0.74
CA ILE A 83 4.21 -0.21 0.41
C ILE A 83 5.67 -0.29 -0.02
N LEU A 84 6.06 -1.31 -0.80
CA LEU A 84 7.41 -1.44 -1.32
C LEU A 84 7.83 -0.24 -2.18
N GLN A 85 6.92 0.26 -3.03
CA GLN A 85 7.19 1.44 -3.85
C GLN A 85 7.34 2.71 -2.99
N VAL A 86 6.55 2.85 -1.92
CA VAL A 86 6.70 3.95 -0.95
C VAL A 86 8.04 3.85 -0.22
N ASN A 87 8.42 2.66 0.23
CA ASN A 87 9.72 2.43 0.88
C ASN A 87 10.87 2.80 -0.06
N HIS A 88 10.79 2.37 -1.32
CA HIS A 88 11.77 2.73 -2.35
C HIS A 88 11.87 4.24 -2.55
N PHE A 89 10.73 4.94 -2.63
CA PHE A 89 10.71 6.39 -2.71
C PHE A 89 11.43 7.05 -1.52
N LEU A 90 11.09 6.64 -0.30
CA LEU A 90 11.70 7.17 0.93
C LEU A 90 13.22 6.95 0.95
N GLU A 91 13.66 5.77 0.55
CA GLU A 91 15.08 5.43 0.48
C GLU A 91 15.83 6.29 -0.55
N GLU A 92 15.32 6.39 -1.78
CA GLU A 92 15.97 7.14 -2.85
C GLU A 92 16.01 8.65 -2.58
N VAL A 93 14.94 9.22 -2.05
CA VAL A 93 14.91 10.64 -1.66
C VAL A 93 15.88 10.91 -0.52
N THR A 94 16.03 9.98 0.42
CA THR A 94 16.98 10.10 1.53
C THR A 94 18.43 10.07 1.04
N LYS A 95 18.77 9.10 0.17
CA LYS A 95 20.14 8.83 -0.26
C LYS A 95 20.64 9.78 -1.35
N GLY A 96 19.78 10.14 -2.31
CA GLY A 96 20.22 10.69 -3.59
C GLY A 96 19.75 12.11 -3.90
N CYS A 97 18.64 12.58 -3.37
CA CYS A 97 18.01 13.83 -3.82
C CYS A 97 18.53 15.08 -3.07
N ASN A 98 19.85 15.31 -3.09
CA ASN A 98 20.47 16.44 -2.42
C ASN A 98 20.18 17.81 -3.09
N PHE A 99 19.63 17.80 -4.28
CA PHE A 99 19.16 18.99 -5.00
C PHE A 99 17.82 19.53 -4.46
N LEU A 100 17.09 18.77 -3.65
CA LEU A 100 15.89 19.23 -3.00
C LEU A 100 16.22 20.04 -1.74
N SER A 101 15.48 21.14 -1.51
CA SER A 101 15.52 21.83 -0.23
C SER A 101 14.95 20.96 0.89
N ALA A 102 15.31 21.28 2.14
CA ALA A 102 14.79 20.56 3.32
C ALA A 102 13.26 20.57 3.36
N ASP A 103 12.64 21.73 3.09
CA ASP A 103 11.18 21.86 3.10
C ASP A 103 10.52 20.96 2.05
N LYS A 104 11.11 20.88 0.84
CA LYS A 104 10.60 19.98 -0.20
C LYS A 104 10.77 18.50 0.15
N LYS A 105 11.93 18.13 0.71
CA LYS A 105 12.14 16.77 1.21
C LYS A 105 11.09 16.41 2.27
N ASN A 106 10.87 17.28 3.25
CA ASN A 106 9.89 17.08 4.30
C ASN A 106 8.47 16.94 3.72
N ALA A 107 8.10 17.78 2.75
CA ALA A 107 6.79 17.69 2.10
C ALA A 107 6.60 16.36 1.33
N TYR A 108 7.65 15.83 0.70
CA TYR A 108 7.60 14.53 0.04
C TYR A 108 7.57 13.38 1.05
N PHE A 109 8.33 13.47 2.13
CA PHE A 109 8.31 12.46 3.20
C PHE A 109 6.95 12.38 3.87
N ALA A 110 6.34 13.52 4.21
CA ALA A 110 4.99 13.55 4.78
C ALA A 110 3.97 12.85 3.87
N GLN A 111 4.02 13.09 2.55
CA GLN A 111 3.15 12.40 1.59
C GLN A 111 3.43 10.89 1.54
N ALA A 112 4.69 10.48 1.51
CA ALA A 112 5.08 9.08 1.47
C ALA A 112 4.66 8.33 2.74
N HIS A 113 4.90 8.92 3.91
CA HIS A 113 4.47 8.36 5.20
C HIS A 113 2.95 8.25 5.28
N ALA A 114 2.20 9.27 4.83
CA ALA A 114 0.75 9.22 4.79
C ALA A 114 0.22 8.09 3.88
N LEU A 115 0.83 7.88 2.70
CA LEU A 115 0.48 6.80 1.80
C LEU A 115 0.77 5.43 2.42
N ARG A 116 1.93 5.27 3.07
CA ARG A 116 2.30 4.02 3.75
C ARG A 116 1.35 3.72 4.91
N ALA A 117 1.02 4.73 5.72
CA ALA A 117 0.03 4.62 6.76
C ALA A 117 -1.33 4.18 6.21
N TYR A 118 -1.78 4.77 5.10
CA TYR A 118 -3.04 4.37 4.46
C TYR A 118 -3.05 2.89 4.07
N TYR A 119 -2.01 2.39 3.41
CA TYR A 119 -1.96 0.99 2.98
C TYR A 119 -1.89 0.02 4.17
N TYR A 120 -1.13 0.36 5.20
CA TYR A 120 -1.12 -0.44 6.44
C TYR A 120 -2.44 -0.37 7.20
N PHE A 121 -3.13 0.78 7.18
CA PHE A 121 -4.48 0.87 7.75
C PHE A 121 -5.47 -0.04 7.01
N MET A 122 -5.39 -0.10 5.68
CA MET A 122 -6.22 -1.02 4.90
C MET A 122 -5.91 -2.49 5.20
N LEU A 123 -4.63 -2.83 5.34
CA LEU A 123 -4.18 -4.16 5.77
C LEU A 123 -4.70 -4.48 7.18
N TYR A 124 -4.51 -3.57 8.12
CA TYR A 124 -4.97 -3.72 9.50
C TYR A 124 -6.49 -3.91 9.60
N LYS A 125 -7.25 -3.05 8.93
CA LYS A 125 -8.70 -3.10 8.91
C LYS A 125 -9.23 -4.42 8.35
N THR A 126 -8.53 -5.02 7.38
CA THR A 126 -8.99 -6.21 6.67
C THR A 126 -8.46 -7.50 7.30
N PHE A 127 -7.20 -7.53 7.71
CA PHE A 127 -6.48 -8.74 8.11
C PHE A 127 -6.01 -8.72 9.58
N GLY A 128 -6.13 -7.60 10.28
CA GLY A 128 -5.66 -7.43 11.66
C GLY A 128 -4.13 -7.36 11.74
N ALA A 129 -3.54 -8.32 12.44
CA ALA A 129 -2.10 -8.47 12.56
C ALA A 129 -1.46 -8.80 11.20
N VAL A 130 -0.46 -8.02 10.79
CA VAL A 130 0.26 -8.18 9.51
C VAL A 130 1.76 -7.93 9.70
N PRO A 131 2.64 -8.46 8.84
CA PRO A 131 4.06 -8.11 8.85
C PRO A 131 4.29 -6.63 8.55
N LEU A 132 5.21 -5.98 9.27
CA LEU A 132 5.67 -4.63 8.98
C LEU A 132 6.92 -4.68 8.11
N GLU A 133 6.82 -4.16 6.89
CA GLU A 133 7.89 -4.05 5.91
C GLU A 133 8.22 -2.58 5.67
N THR A 134 9.38 -2.15 6.14
CA THR A 134 9.85 -0.76 6.01
C THR A 134 11.11 -0.63 5.16
N GLU A 135 11.68 -1.76 4.74
CA GLU A 135 12.93 -1.83 4.00
C GLU A 135 12.72 -2.23 2.53
N VAL A 136 13.69 -1.90 1.69
CA VAL A 136 13.68 -2.19 0.24
C VAL A 136 14.56 -3.40 -0.09
N SER A 137 14.70 -4.34 0.83
CA SER A 137 15.58 -5.51 0.71
C SER A 137 15.39 -6.31 -0.58
N VAL A 138 14.20 -6.26 -1.16
CA VAL A 138 13.86 -6.96 -2.42
C VAL A 138 14.47 -6.30 -3.66
N MET A 139 14.74 -4.99 -3.62
CA MET A 139 15.23 -4.23 -4.79
C MET A 139 16.75 -4.34 -4.96
N SER A 140 17.47 -4.79 -3.96
CA SER A 140 18.93 -4.89 -3.98
C SER A 140 19.48 -6.07 -4.80
N GLY A 141 18.62 -6.91 -5.37
CA GLY A 141 19.01 -8.08 -6.15
C GLY A 141 19.53 -9.27 -5.32
N ASN A 142 19.66 -9.09 -4.01
CA ASN A 142 20.13 -10.14 -3.09
C ASN A 142 18.91 -10.70 -2.33
N ILE A 143 18.11 -11.51 -3.02
CA ILE A 143 16.86 -12.05 -2.48
C ILE A 143 17.19 -13.28 -1.62
N ASP A 144 17.27 -13.09 -0.31
CA ASP A 144 17.17 -14.19 0.63
C ASP A 144 15.69 -14.42 0.99
N ILE A 145 15.08 -15.41 0.35
CA ILE A 145 13.67 -15.74 0.53
C ILE A 145 13.35 -16.06 2.00
N VAL A 146 14.30 -16.63 2.73
CA VAL A 146 14.10 -17.00 4.15
C VAL A 146 13.99 -15.76 5.02
N SER A 147 14.82 -14.74 4.77
CA SER A 147 14.77 -13.46 5.50
C SER A 147 13.50 -12.65 5.21
N MET A 148 12.84 -12.93 4.09
CA MET A 148 11.58 -12.27 3.70
C MET A 148 10.34 -12.90 4.36
N LEU A 149 10.47 -14.10 4.94
CA LEU A 149 9.37 -14.77 5.65
C LEU A 149 9.26 -14.21 7.07
N LYS A 150 8.74 -13.00 7.21
CA LYS A 150 8.54 -12.36 8.50
C LYS A 150 7.23 -12.83 9.15
N PRO A 151 7.23 -13.07 10.47
CA PRO A 151 5.98 -13.32 11.20
C PRO A 151 5.10 -12.07 11.18
N ARG A 152 3.82 -12.26 11.47
CA ARG A 152 2.91 -11.13 11.65
C ARG A 152 3.28 -10.37 12.93
N ASN A 153 3.35 -9.05 12.82
CA ASN A 153 3.38 -8.18 13.98
C ASN A 153 2.01 -8.18 14.66
N SER A 154 1.98 -7.98 15.95
CA SER A 154 0.72 -7.88 16.69
C SER A 154 -0.12 -6.68 16.20
N ALA A 155 -1.42 -6.75 16.42
CA ALA A 155 -2.33 -5.64 16.09
C ALA A 155 -1.94 -4.34 16.80
N ALA A 156 -1.41 -4.42 18.02
CA ALA A 156 -0.92 -3.26 18.78
C ALA A 156 0.32 -2.63 18.14
N GLU A 157 1.28 -3.43 17.68
CA GLU A 157 2.47 -2.93 16.99
C GLU A 157 2.09 -2.28 15.65
N VAL A 158 1.18 -2.88 14.88
CA VAL A 158 0.71 -2.27 13.62
C VAL A 158 0.00 -0.95 13.91
N MET A 159 -0.84 -0.87 14.94
CA MET A 159 -1.51 0.38 15.31
C MET A 159 -0.52 1.44 15.80
N GLN A 160 0.52 1.06 16.54
CA GLN A 160 1.58 2.00 16.93
C GLN A 160 2.35 2.51 15.72
N PHE A 161 2.73 1.61 14.81
CA PHE A 161 3.38 1.99 13.55
C PHE A 161 2.55 3.00 12.74
N LEU A 162 1.22 2.79 12.64
CA LEU A 162 0.32 3.73 11.96
C LEU A 162 0.37 5.14 12.59
N LYS A 163 0.40 5.22 13.92
CA LYS A 163 0.53 6.51 14.63
C LYS A 163 1.86 7.18 14.36
N ASP A 164 2.93 6.40 14.34
CA ASP A 164 4.29 6.91 14.08
C ASP A 164 4.40 7.44 12.64
N GLU A 165 3.83 6.74 11.67
CA GLU A 165 3.78 7.18 10.27
C GLU A 165 3.00 8.49 10.07
N ILE A 166 1.93 8.69 10.81
CA ILE A 166 1.11 9.93 10.70
C ILE A 166 1.82 11.13 11.37
N ASN A 167 2.69 10.87 12.33
CA ASN A 167 3.41 11.90 13.07
C ASN A 167 4.83 12.16 12.51
N ALA A 168 5.26 11.43 11.50
CA ALA A 168 6.55 11.58 10.85
C ALA A 168 6.54 12.73 9.84
#